data_dc3e958d092c194ea44df7328ec0b75e
#
_entry.id   dc3e958d092c194ea44df7328ec0b75e
#
_cell.length_a   1.000
_cell.length_b   1.000
_cell.length_c   1.000
_cell.angle_alpha   90.00
_cell.angle_beta   90.00
_cell.angle_gamma   90.00
#
_symmetry.space_group_name_H-M   'P 1'
#
loop_
_entity.id
_entity.type
_entity.pdbx_description
1 polymer ?
#
loop_
_entity_poly.entity_id
_entity_poly.type
_entity_poly.pdbx_seq_one_letter_code
_entity_poly.pdbx_strand_id
1 'polypeptide(L)'
;ISLGLVGSEMCIRDRDLEGTEYSIIDKKIPFYQLAIHGYVNYTGEALNLTQNTQNELLNSAEYGAGLAFTFMKESAFELQNTLYTEYFGADYSAWHDEMLEIYTRYNEELGHTFNQKMVGHEYVTSELTCTIYEDGTKVYVNYSYDELQADDGTVVPARDYVVVR
;
A
#
# COMPACT_ATOMS: atom_id res chain seq x y z
N ILE A 1 -10.19 -21.15 15.13
CA ILE A 1 -9.21 -22.03 14.46
C ILE A 1 -8.53 -21.17 13.42
N SER A 2 -7.34 -20.66 13.79
CA SER A 2 -6.43 -20.03 12.84
C SER A 2 -5.94 -21.13 11.90
N LEU A 3 -6.46 -21.19 10.69
CA LEU A 3 -5.82 -21.90 9.60
C LEU A 3 -4.61 -21.06 9.21
N GLY A 4 -3.48 -21.31 9.88
CA GLY A 4 -2.20 -20.87 9.42
C GLY A 4 -1.96 -21.50 8.06
N LEU A 5 -2.05 -20.74 7.00
CA LEU A 5 -1.42 -21.05 5.74
C LEU A 5 0.09 -21.07 6.02
N VAL A 6 0.60 -22.27 6.31
CA VAL A 6 2.02 -22.55 6.29
C VAL A 6 2.43 -22.62 4.83
N GLY A 7 2.68 -21.49 4.27
CA GLY A 7 3.37 -21.28 3.02
C GLY A 7 4.14 -20.01 3.23
N SER A 8 5.42 -20.07 3.20
CA SER A 8 6.48 -19.06 3.15
C SER A 8 6.13 -17.60 2.74
N GLU A 9 4.98 -17.12 3.09
CA GLU A 9 4.64 -15.70 3.06
C GLU A 9 5.19 -15.09 4.34
N MET A 10 6.43 -14.65 4.25
CA MET A 10 6.96 -13.73 5.22
C MET A 10 6.20 -12.41 4.99
N CYS A 11 5.04 -12.27 5.65
CA CYS A 11 4.40 -10.98 5.80
C CYS A 11 5.37 -10.11 6.60
N ILE A 12 6.23 -9.42 5.90
CA ILE A 12 7.03 -8.37 6.50
C ILE A 12 6.06 -7.22 6.69
N ARG A 13 5.46 -7.19 7.87
CA ARG A 13 4.82 -5.98 8.36
C ARG A 13 5.95 -4.98 8.53
N ASP A 14 6.07 -4.09 7.58
CA ASP A 14 6.87 -2.90 7.75
C ASP A 14 6.11 -1.97 8.71
N ARG A 15 6.25 -2.25 10.01
CA ARG A 15 5.67 -1.43 11.08
C ARG A 15 6.27 -0.03 11.12
N ASP A 16 7.33 0.21 10.37
CA ASP A 16 8.11 1.43 10.43
C ASP A 16 7.74 2.44 9.34
N LEU A 17 6.67 2.24 8.56
CA LEU A 17 6.21 3.28 7.65
C LEU A 17 5.69 4.52 8.41
N GLU A 18 5.21 4.36 9.65
CA GLU A 18 4.83 5.45 10.55
C GLU A 18 5.74 5.58 11.78
N GLY A 19 6.67 4.62 11.98
CA GLY A 19 7.50 4.52 13.17
C GLY A 19 8.65 5.51 13.15
N THR A 20 8.61 6.44 14.07
CA THR A 20 9.66 7.41 14.40
C THR A 20 10.09 8.26 13.22
N GLU A 21 9.36 9.33 12.98
CA GLU A 21 9.89 10.51 12.31
C GLU A 21 11.04 11.05 13.17
N TYR A 22 12.22 10.49 12.96
CA TYR A 22 13.43 11.20 13.38
C TYR A 22 13.48 12.46 12.52
N SER A 23 13.52 13.62 13.14
CA SER A 23 13.66 14.91 12.49
C SER A 23 14.95 15.07 11.63
N ILE A 24 15.71 14.00 11.50
CA ILE A 24 16.96 13.83 10.74
C ILE A 24 16.69 13.21 9.34
N ILE A 25 15.52 12.57 9.13
CA ILE A 25 15.22 11.90 7.86
C ILE A 25 14.53 12.87 6.92
N ASP A 26 15.23 13.33 5.91
CA ASP A 26 14.67 14.19 4.87
C ASP A 26 13.86 13.42 3.83
N LYS A 27 14.29 12.20 3.48
CA LYS A 27 13.65 11.36 2.45
C LYS A 27 13.74 9.87 2.84
N LYS A 28 12.64 9.13 2.65
CA LYS A 28 12.59 7.68 2.82
C LYS A 28 12.87 7.02 1.47
N ILE A 29 13.84 6.11 1.41
CA ILE A 29 14.13 5.31 0.21
C ILE A 29 13.69 3.88 0.50
N PRO A 30 12.86 3.25 -0.36
CA PRO A 30 12.39 1.87 -0.19
C PRO A 30 13.49 0.85 -0.54
N PHE A 31 14.63 0.94 0.13
CA PHE A 31 15.80 0.11 -0.16
C PHE A 31 15.49 -1.39 -0.03
N TYR A 32 14.70 -1.74 0.97
CA TYR A 32 14.33 -3.11 1.22
C TYR A 32 13.42 -3.64 0.10
N GLN A 33 12.40 -2.88 -0.29
CA GLN A 33 11.48 -3.23 -1.36
C GLN A 33 12.20 -3.34 -2.71
N LEU A 34 13.13 -2.41 -3.00
CA LEU A 34 13.98 -2.48 -4.19
C LEU A 34 14.78 -3.80 -4.27
N ALA A 35 15.20 -4.33 -3.10
CA ALA A 35 15.99 -5.57 -3.06
C ALA A 35 15.14 -6.84 -3.20
N ILE A 36 13.91 -6.86 -2.67
CA ILE A 36 13.10 -8.08 -2.57
C ILE A 36 11.94 -8.16 -3.56
N HIS A 37 11.49 -7.04 -4.13
CA HIS A 37 10.35 -7.01 -5.04
C HIS A 37 10.59 -7.90 -6.27
N GLY A 38 9.58 -8.69 -6.63
CA GLY A 38 9.68 -9.72 -7.67
C GLY A 38 10.28 -11.05 -7.21
N TYR A 39 10.83 -11.12 -5.99
CA TYR A 39 11.34 -12.38 -5.39
C TYR A 39 10.48 -12.85 -4.22
N VAL A 40 9.91 -11.93 -3.46
CA VAL A 40 9.09 -12.21 -2.27
C VAL A 40 7.85 -11.35 -2.32
N ASN A 41 6.68 -11.96 -2.14
CA ASN A 41 5.43 -11.24 -1.99
C ASN A 41 5.36 -10.64 -0.58
N TYR A 42 4.99 -9.39 -0.49
CA TYR A 42 4.76 -8.67 0.77
C TYR A 42 3.50 -7.81 0.65
N THR A 43 2.94 -7.46 1.79
CA THR A 43 1.74 -6.61 1.89
C THR A 43 2.01 -5.44 2.81
N GLY A 44 1.27 -4.34 2.60
CA GLY A 44 1.17 -3.25 3.54
C GLY A 44 0.36 -3.61 4.79
N GLU A 45 -0.01 -2.61 5.57
CA GLU A 45 -0.93 -2.78 6.69
C GLU A 45 -2.35 -3.06 6.20
N ALA A 46 -3.20 -3.58 7.10
CA ALA A 46 -4.59 -3.82 6.76
C ALA A 46 -5.33 -2.49 6.56
N LEU A 47 -5.72 -2.20 5.32
CA LEU A 47 -6.33 -0.92 4.90
C LEU A 47 -7.52 -0.50 5.77
N ASN A 48 -8.35 -1.46 6.17
CA ASN A 48 -9.53 -1.21 6.98
C ASN A 48 -9.26 -1.02 8.47
N LEU A 49 -8.02 -1.19 8.91
CA LEU A 49 -7.60 -0.98 10.31
C LEU A 49 -6.70 0.25 10.48
N THR A 50 -6.26 0.86 9.38
CA THR A 50 -5.43 2.07 9.42
C THR A 50 -6.28 3.31 9.72
N GLN A 51 -5.64 4.35 10.25
CA GLN A 51 -6.30 5.65 10.47
C GLN A 51 -6.57 6.40 9.16
N ASN A 52 -5.80 6.10 8.12
CA ASN A 52 -5.89 6.75 6.81
C ASN A 52 -5.72 5.73 5.69
N THR A 53 -6.83 5.13 5.28
CA THR A 53 -6.90 4.13 4.21
C THR A 53 -6.26 4.61 2.91
N GLN A 54 -6.49 5.89 2.54
CA GLN A 54 -5.93 6.45 1.32
C GLN A 54 -4.40 6.57 1.37
N ASN A 55 -3.82 6.97 2.50
CA ASN A 55 -2.37 7.00 2.65
C ASN A 55 -1.76 5.61 2.52
N GLU A 56 -2.38 4.60 3.15
CA GLU A 56 -1.87 3.24 3.09
C GLU A 56 -1.99 2.64 1.68
N LEU A 57 -3.06 2.98 0.95
CA LEU A 57 -3.20 2.61 -0.45
C LEU A 57 -2.08 3.23 -1.30
N LEU A 58 -1.79 4.52 -1.10
CA LEU A 58 -0.70 5.21 -1.80
C LEU A 58 0.68 4.62 -1.46
N ASN A 59 0.93 4.34 -0.17
CA ASN A 59 2.15 3.66 0.26
C ASN A 59 2.31 2.28 -0.39
N SER A 60 1.20 1.51 -0.44
CA SER A 60 1.21 0.21 -1.11
C SER A 60 1.53 0.32 -2.59
N ALA A 61 0.99 1.34 -3.28
CA ALA A 61 1.27 1.58 -4.70
C ALA A 61 2.72 2.02 -4.94
N GLU A 62 3.27 2.90 -4.10
CA GLU A 62 4.67 3.35 -4.17
C GLU A 62 5.66 2.21 -3.97
N TYR A 63 5.38 1.35 -2.97
CA TYR A 63 6.29 0.28 -2.58
C TYR A 63 6.02 -1.05 -3.27
N GLY A 64 5.04 -1.12 -4.19
CA GLY A 64 4.68 -2.34 -4.89
C GLY A 64 4.13 -3.42 -3.97
N ALA A 65 3.57 -3.05 -2.83
CA ALA A 65 3.01 -3.99 -1.85
C ALA A 65 1.64 -4.50 -2.28
N GLY A 66 1.32 -5.74 -1.97
CA GLY A 66 -0.04 -6.25 -2.07
C GLY A 66 -0.96 -5.59 -1.03
N LEU A 67 -2.25 -5.48 -1.34
CA LEU A 67 -3.23 -4.96 -0.38
C LEU A 67 -3.56 -6.02 0.67
N ALA A 68 -3.72 -5.58 1.92
CA ALA A 68 -4.17 -6.40 3.03
C ALA A 68 -5.47 -5.84 3.64
N PHE A 69 -6.34 -6.75 4.07
CA PHE A 69 -7.55 -6.45 4.82
C PHE A 69 -7.70 -7.48 5.94
N THR A 70 -8.20 -7.06 7.07
CA THR A 70 -8.49 -7.95 8.20
C THR A 70 -9.98 -7.93 8.49
N PHE A 71 -10.62 -9.10 8.42
CA PHE A 71 -12.06 -9.21 8.61
C PHE A 71 -12.44 -10.14 9.73
N MET A 72 -13.54 -9.77 10.40
CA MET A 72 -14.28 -10.64 11.31
C MET A 72 -15.63 -10.97 10.70
N LYS A 73 -16.07 -12.20 10.94
CA LYS A 73 -17.40 -12.66 10.56
C LYS A 73 -18.48 -12.11 11.50
N GLU A 74 -18.16 -12.07 12.78
CA GLU A 74 -19.06 -11.56 13.81
C GLU A 74 -19.00 -10.03 13.87
N SER A 75 -20.09 -9.42 14.31
CA SER A 75 -20.16 -7.96 14.43
C SER A 75 -19.10 -7.41 15.38
N ALA A 76 -18.53 -6.27 15.04
CA ALA A 76 -17.60 -5.53 15.89
C ALA A 76 -18.18 -5.18 17.28
N PHE A 77 -19.52 -5.19 17.42
CA PHE A 77 -20.21 -4.99 18.70
C PHE A 77 -19.81 -6.04 19.76
N GLU A 78 -19.46 -7.27 19.37
CA GLU A 78 -18.98 -8.31 20.27
C GLU A 78 -17.64 -7.94 20.96
N LEU A 79 -16.90 -6.98 20.39
CA LEU A 79 -15.63 -6.48 20.95
C LEU A 79 -15.82 -5.40 22.00
N GLN A 80 -17.05 -4.90 22.20
CA GLN A 80 -17.33 -3.69 23.01
C GLN A 80 -16.79 -3.76 24.46
N ASN A 81 -16.68 -4.96 25.04
CA ASN A 81 -16.18 -5.16 26.39
C ASN A 81 -14.82 -5.88 26.43
N THR A 82 -14.08 -5.83 25.34
CA THR A 82 -12.76 -6.48 25.24
C THR A 82 -11.65 -5.44 25.10
N LEU A 83 -10.39 -5.90 25.16
CA LEU A 83 -9.22 -5.04 24.92
C LEU A 83 -8.85 -4.93 23.43
N TYR A 84 -9.63 -5.55 22.54
CA TYR A 84 -9.35 -5.64 21.09
C TYR A 84 -10.03 -4.52 20.30
N THR A 85 -9.93 -3.30 20.79
CA THR A 85 -10.57 -2.11 20.18
C THR A 85 -10.01 -1.77 18.80
N GLU A 86 -8.79 -2.21 18.50
CA GLU A 86 -8.14 -2.06 17.20
C GLU A 86 -8.87 -2.79 16.05
N TYR A 87 -9.70 -3.78 16.36
CA TYR A 87 -10.45 -4.54 15.37
C TYR A 87 -11.89 -4.05 15.16
N PHE A 88 -12.29 -2.91 15.70
CA PHE A 88 -13.63 -2.37 15.45
C PHE A 88 -13.90 -2.08 13.97
N GLY A 89 -12.86 -1.79 13.19
CA GLY A 89 -12.94 -1.61 11.74
C GLY A 89 -12.97 -2.92 10.93
N ALA A 90 -13.00 -4.10 11.58
CA ALA A 90 -12.87 -5.39 10.90
C ALA A 90 -14.22 -6.01 10.46
N ASP A 91 -15.33 -5.29 10.54
CA ASP A 91 -16.65 -5.80 10.12
C ASP A 91 -16.67 -6.01 8.60
N TYR A 92 -16.81 -7.28 8.17
CA TYR A 92 -16.82 -7.64 6.75
C TYR A 92 -17.96 -6.97 6.00
N SER A 93 -19.14 -6.87 6.60
CA SER A 93 -20.32 -6.31 5.92
C SER A 93 -20.19 -4.83 5.63
N ALA A 94 -19.42 -4.10 6.43
CA ALA A 94 -19.18 -2.69 6.25
C ALA A 94 -18.17 -2.38 5.13
N TRP A 95 -17.23 -3.29 4.88
CA TRP A 95 -16.10 -3.07 3.97
C TRP A 95 -16.20 -3.82 2.64
N HIS A 96 -17.14 -4.76 2.51
CA HIS A 96 -17.18 -5.66 1.36
C HIS A 96 -17.15 -4.94 0.01
N ASP A 97 -18.01 -3.97 -0.20
CA ASP A 97 -18.16 -3.30 -1.51
C ASP A 97 -16.97 -2.38 -1.78
N GLU A 98 -16.54 -1.61 -0.79
CA GLU A 98 -15.38 -0.71 -0.89
C GLU A 98 -14.09 -1.50 -1.11
N MET A 99 -13.90 -2.61 -0.39
CA MET A 99 -12.77 -3.52 -0.59
C MET A 99 -12.72 -4.05 -2.02
N LEU A 100 -13.86 -4.50 -2.57
CA LEU A 100 -13.90 -5.04 -3.94
C LEU A 100 -13.53 -3.98 -4.96
N GLU A 101 -14.01 -2.75 -4.80
CA GLU A 101 -13.68 -1.63 -5.69
C GLU A 101 -12.19 -1.32 -5.65
N ILE A 102 -11.63 -1.12 -4.46
CA ILE A 102 -10.21 -0.81 -4.26
C ILE A 102 -9.34 -1.96 -4.81
N TYR A 103 -9.64 -3.20 -4.44
CA TYR A 103 -8.86 -4.37 -4.85
C TYR A 103 -8.90 -4.58 -6.36
N THR A 104 -10.06 -4.42 -6.98
CA THR A 104 -10.21 -4.63 -8.42
C THR A 104 -9.39 -3.60 -9.19
N ARG A 105 -9.54 -2.32 -8.88
CA ARG A 105 -8.75 -1.24 -9.49
C ARG A 105 -7.25 -1.49 -9.31
N TYR A 106 -6.83 -1.73 -8.08
CA TYR A 106 -5.43 -1.92 -7.74
C TYR A 106 -4.81 -3.12 -8.48
N ASN A 107 -5.52 -4.24 -8.53
CA ASN A 107 -5.03 -5.45 -9.19
C ASN A 107 -5.02 -5.31 -10.72
N GLU A 108 -5.98 -4.63 -11.32
CA GLU A 108 -6.00 -4.35 -12.77
C GLU A 108 -4.83 -3.44 -13.18
N GLU A 109 -4.53 -2.43 -12.38
CA GLU A 109 -3.49 -1.45 -12.68
C GLU A 109 -2.09 -1.94 -12.31
N LEU A 110 -1.91 -2.57 -11.15
CA LEU A 110 -0.60 -2.93 -10.56
C LEU A 110 -0.32 -4.43 -10.49
N GLY A 111 -1.32 -5.29 -10.69
CA GLY A 111 -1.13 -6.74 -10.54
C GLY A 111 -0.02 -7.34 -11.41
N HIS A 112 0.26 -6.74 -12.57
CA HIS A 112 1.33 -7.18 -13.46
C HIS A 112 2.74 -6.87 -12.93
N THR A 113 2.88 -5.91 -12.01
CA THR A 113 4.19 -5.52 -11.44
C THR A 113 4.65 -6.45 -10.33
N PHE A 114 3.76 -7.22 -9.69
CA PHE A 114 4.10 -8.03 -8.52
C PHE A 114 5.20 -9.07 -8.74
N ASN A 115 5.36 -9.56 -9.97
CA ASN A 115 6.39 -10.53 -10.33
C ASN A 115 7.60 -9.89 -11.04
N GLN A 116 7.66 -8.56 -11.08
CA GLN A 116 8.74 -7.82 -11.71
C GLN A 116 9.69 -7.26 -10.67
N LYS A 117 10.92 -7.00 -11.08
CA LYS A 117 11.87 -6.32 -10.19
C LYS A 117 11.59 -4.82 -10.19
N MET A 118 11.63 -4.24 -9.01
CA MET A 118 11.69 -2.81 -8.84
C MET A 118 13.15 -2.37 -9.13
N VAL A 119 13.35 -1.55 -10.15
CA VAL A 119 14.69 -1.17 -10.61
C VAL A 119 15.06 0.26 -10.24
N GLY A 120 14.09 1.07 -9.81
CA GLY A 120 14.32 2.45 -9.40
C GLY A 120 13.19 3.02 -8.57
N HIS A 121 13.55 4.00 -7.75
CA HIS A 121 12.61 4.82 -7.01
C HIS A 121 13.19 6.24 -6.92
N GLU A 122 12.40 7.24 -7.25
CA GLU A 122 12.82 8.64 -7.24
C GLU A 122 11.72 9.57 -6.72
N TYR A 123 12.13 10.66 -6.14
CA TYR A 123 11.26 11.77 -5.77
C TYR A 123 11.27 12.79 -6.91
N VAL A 124 10.18 12.89 -7.65
CA VAL A 124 9.98 13.94 -8.67
C VAL A 124 9.83 15.29 -7.98
N THR A 125 9.04 15.32 -6.91
CA THR A 125 8.94 16.48 -5.99
C THR A 125 8.98 15.99 -4.53
N SER A 126 8.76 16.85 -3.55
CA SER A 126 8.62 16.44 -2.14
C SER A 126 7.41 15.56 -1.88
N GLU A 127 6.38 15.63 -2.73
CA GLU A 127 5.09 14.96 -2.56
C GLU A 127 4.69 14.05 -3.74
N LEU A 128 5.52 14.00 -4.79
CA LEU A 128 5.34 13.15 -5.95
C LEU A 128 6.51 12.20 -6.07
N THR A 129 6.24 10.90 -5.97
CA THR A 129 7.23 9.83 -6.13
C THR A 129 7.02 9.06 -7.43
N CYS A 130 8.05 8.41 -7.91
CA CYS A 130 8.02 7.54 -9.08
C CYS A 130 8.77 6.25 -8.78
N THR A 131 8.09 5.12 -8.90
CA THR A 131 8.66 3.78 -8.81
C THR A 131 8.75 3.17 -10.20
N ILE A 132 9.90 2.59 -10.54
CA ILE A 132 10.22 2.08 -11.89
C ILE A 132 10.45 0.58 -11.81
N TYR A 133 9.79 -0.16 -12.70
CA TYR A 133 9.90 -1.61 -12.83
C TYR A 133 10.75 -2.02 -14.03
N GLU A 134 11.19 -3.29 -14.07
CA GLU A 134 12.14 -3.81 -15.07
C GLU A 134 11.59 -3.80 -16.50
N ASP A 135 10.28 -3.85 -16.70
CA ASP A 135 9.63 -3.73 -18.01
C ASP A 135 9.47 -2.28 -18.49
N GLY A 136 9.90 -1.32 -17.70
CA GLY A 136 9.75 0.10 -17.96
C GLY A 136 8.47 0.73 -17.40
N THR A 137 7.59 -0.06 -16.77
CA THR A 137 6.41 0.47 -16.08
C THR A 137 6.83 1.46 -14.99
N LYS A 138 6.19 2.61 -14.97
CA LYS A 138 6.36 3.66 -13.97
C LYS A 138 5.08 3.84 -13.18
N VAL A 139 5.20 3.88 -11.87
CA VAL A 139 4.10 4.17 -10.94
C VAL A 139 4.38 5.50 -10.27
N TYR A 140 3.61 6.51 -10.63
CA TYR A 140 3.64 7.82 -10.01
C TYR A 140 2.64 7.89 -8.88
N VAL A 141 3.06 8.34 -7.70
CA VAL A 141 2.21 8.46 -6.50
C VAL A 141 2.24 9.89 -5.99
N ASN A 142 1.08 10.51 -5.89
CA ASN A 142 0.90 11.88 -5.46
C ASN A 142 0.28 11.93 -4.05
N TYR A 143 1.05 12.39 -3.08
CA TYR A 143 0.63 12.58 -1.69
C TYR A 143 0.01 13.96 -1.42
N SER A 144 0.11 14.89 -2.38
CA SER A 144 -0.44 16.24 -2.22
C SER A 144 -1.96 16.28 -2.41
N TYR A 145 -2.58 17.37 -1.97
CA TYR A 145 -3.99 17.66 -2.21
C TYR A 145 -4.25 18.41 -3.51
N ASP A 146 -3.18 18.65 -4.30
CA ASP A 146 -3.23 19.28 -5.60
C ASP A 146 -2.80 18.30 -6.68
N GLU A 147 -3.31 18.48 -7.90
CA GLU A 147 -2.85 17.77 -9.07
C GLU A 147 -1.40 18.15 -9.38
N LEU A 148 -0.54 17.16 -9.61
CA LEU A 148 0.86 17.37 -9.93
C LEU A 148 1.19 16.79 -11.31
N GLN A 149 2.16 17.39 -11.97
CA GLN A 149 2.67 16.92 -13.26
C GLN A 149 4.11 16.42 -13.09
N ALA A 150 4.38 15.23 -13.60
CA ALA A 150 5.72 14.65 -13.66
C ALA A 150 6.54 15.25 -14.82
N ASP A 151 7.85 15.04 -14.81
CA ASP A 151 8.78 15.57 -15.82
C ASP A 151 8.50 15.05 -17.24
N ASP A 152 7.91 13.87 -17.37
CA ASP A 152 7.51 13.28 -18.65
C ASP A 152 6.15 13.80 -19.16
N GLY A 153 5.51 14.70 -18.44
CA GLY A 153 4.22 15.27 -18.76
C GLY A 153 3.02 14.51 -18.20
N THR A 154 3.23 13.39 -17.49
CA THR A 154 2.15 12.63 -16.85
C THR A 154 1.49 13.46 -15.74
N VAL A 155 0.18 13.60 -15.83
CA VAL A 155 -0.62 14.29 -14.81
C VAL A 155 -1.11 13.28 -13.79
N VAL A 156 -0.82 13.54 -12.51
CA VAL A 156 -1.19 12.67 -11.38
C VAL A 156 -2.19 13.41 -10.50
N PRO A 157 -3.43 12.92 -10.40
CA PRO A 157 -4.46 13.55 -9.58
C PRO A 157 -4.04 13.68 -8.11
N ALA A 158 -4.71 14.60 -7.39
CA ALA A 158 -4.51 14.77 -5.96
C ALA A 158 -4.81 13.48 -5.19
N ARG A 159 -3.92 13.09 -4.28
CA ARG A 159 -4.11 11.91 -3.41
C ARG A 159 -4.41 10.64 -4.19
N ASP A 160 -3.74 10.43 -5.32
CA ASP A 160 -3.94 9.27 -6.18
C ASP A 160 -2.62 8.79 -6.81
N TYR A 161 -2.68 7.70 -7.55
CA TYR A 161 -1.54 7.17 -8.30
C TYR A 161 -1.91 6.94 -9.76
N VAL A 162 -0.90 6.96 -10.63
CA VAL A 162 -1.04 6.70 -12.07
C VAL A 162 0.04 5.71 -12.52
N VAL A 163 -0.36 4.71 -13.30
CA VAL A 163 0.52 3.69 -13.87
C VAL A 163 0.73 3.97 -15.36
N VAL A 164 1.98 4.15 -15.77
CA VAL A 164 2.41 4.38 -17.14
C VAL A 164 3.22 3.18 -17.62
N ARG A 165 2.81 2.59 -18.73
CA ARG A 165 3.45 1.43 -19.35
C ARG A 165 4.20 1.80 -20.60
#